data_82f8ad4734f82472f39534666e161dc0
#
_entry.id   82f8ad4734f82472f39534666e161dc0
#
_cell.length_a   1.000
_cell.length_b   1.000
_cell.length_c   1.000
_cell.angle_alpha   90.00
_cell.angle_beta   90.00
_cell.angle_gamma   90.00
#
_symmetry.space_group_name_H-M   'P 1'
#
loop_
_entity.id
_entity.type
_entity.pdbx_description
1 polymer ?
#
loop_
_entity_poly.entity_id
_entity_poly.type
_entity_poly.pdbx_seq_one_letter_code
_entity_poly.pdbx_strand_id
1 'polypeptide(L)'
;HLYRRRQRQMCIRDRIRNYLKPQCFIPKFEYLKSLTNQAVPVMFSMLFIGVGIFNILYFIGKFGDLATAGYGAALRVEQVFLLPVIGLNTAVLSIGGQNFGAKAYNRIRELYTKALFFGISFMTAAGVIIFFGAEFFVSLFTDNQEAVMSGTIYLKVAALIGPIYPVFFITTAVFQAVKKPLYSLYLSILRLTAFPFLSLWYVINIRGGDYQDIFYTIMVTNWAMGIAVLIFIGYFLNNVFKQNKAIFSY
;
A
#
# COMPACT_ATOMS: atom_id res chain seq x y z
N HIS A 1 -28.02 -17.48 22.54
CA HIS A 1 -27.15 -16.79 21.61
C HIS A 1 -27.88 -15.69 20.80
N LEU A 2 -29.10 -15.93 20.34
CA LEU A 2 -29.95 -14.97 19.60
C LEU A 2 -30.36 -13.75 20.43
N TYR A 3 -30.63 -13.94 21.73
CA TYR A 3 -31.04 -12.87 22.67
C TYR A 3 -29.88 -11.85 22.87
N ARG A 4 -28.66 -12.32 23.05
CA ARG A 4 -27.46 -11.45 23.17
C ARG A 4 -27.13 -10.70 21.87
N ARG A 5 -27.39 -11.29 20.68
CA ARG A 5 -27.27 -10.59 19.39
C ARG A 5 -28.28 -9.46 19.24
N ARG A 6 -29.57 -9.70 19.64
CA ARG A 6 -30.60 -8.66 19.61
C ARG A 6 -30.30 -7.53 20.58
N GLN A 7 -29.84 -7.81 21.80
CA GLN A 7 -29.43 -6.77 22.74
C GLN A 7 -28.28 -5.92 22.22
N ARG A 8 -27.26 -6.51 21.61
CA ARG A 8 -26.14 -5.74 20.98
C ARG A 8 -26.65 -4.88 19.84
N GLN A 9 -27.53 -5.37 19.00
CA GLN A 9 -28.11 -4.60 17.89
C GLN A 9 -29.01 -3.47 18.40
N MET A 10 -29.78 -3.67 19.47
CA MET A 10 -30.56 -2.61 20.11
C MET A 10 -29.66 -1.54 20.72
N CYS A 11 -28.63 -1.89 21.46
CA CYS A 11 -27.70 -0.92 22.05
C CYS A 11 -26.94 -0.09 20.97
N ILE A 12 -26.60 -0.70 19.84
CA ILE A 12 -25.97 0.02 18.71
C ILE A 12 -26.98 0.97 18.06
N ARG A 13 -28.22 0.51 17.84
CA ARG A 13 -29.30 1.30 17.21
C ARG A 13 -29.73 2.48 18.06
N ASP A 14 -29.83 2.30 19.37
CA ASP A 14 -30.20 3.37 20.30
C ASP A 14 -29.06 4.39 20.46
N ARG A 15 -27.82 3.93 20.44
CA ARG A 15 -26.65 4.80 20.44
C ARG A 15 -26.58 5.64 19.16
N ILE A 16 -26.81 5.03 17.99
CA ILE A 16 -26.83 5.75 16.70
C ILE A 16 -28.01 6.72 16.65
N ARG A 17 -29.22 6.35 17.12
CA ARG A 17 -30.40 7.21 17.10
C ARG A 17 -30.22 8.50 17.93
N ASN A 18 -29.48 8.43 19.04
CA ASN A 18 -29.14 9.60 19.84
C ASN A 18 -28.16 10.55 19.15
N TYR A 19 -27.37 10.07 18.17
CA TYR A 19 -26.46 10.88 17.36
C TYR A 19 -27.10 11.43 16.07
N LEU A 20 -28.31 11.00 15.70
CA LEU A 20 -29.04 11.50 14.52
C LEU A 20 -29.91 12.76 14.84
N LYS A 21 -29.56 13.52 15.86
CA LYS A 21 -30.20 14.83 16.10
C LYS A 21 -29.75 15.83 15.02
N PRO A 22 -30.64 16.72 14.52
CA PRO A 22 -30.29 17.72 13.52
C PRO A 22 -29.05 18.57 13.89
N GLN A 23 -28.83 18.78 15.18
CA GLN A 23 -27.64 19.49 15.71
C GLN A 23 -26.31 18.78 15.46
N CYS A 24 -26.33 17.45 15.21
CA CYS A 24 -25.13 16.67 14.91
C CYS A 24 -24.69 16.82 13.43
N PHE A 25 -25.55 17.36 12.56
CA PHE A 25 -25.25 17.63 11.15
C PHE A 25 -24.60 18.99 10.93
N ILE A 26 -24.49 19.82 11.97
CA ILE A 26 -23.79 21.10 11.87
C ILE A 26 -22.29 20.81 11.95
N PRO A 27 -21.53 21.03 10.84
CA PRO A 27 -20.10 20.76 10.82
C PRO A 27 -19.38 21.74 11.77
N LYS A 28 -18.75 21.22 12.81
CA LYS A 28 -17.86 22.02 13.65
C LYS A 28 -16.52 22.18 12.92
N PHE A 29 -16.07 23.42 12.75
CA PHE A 29 -14.84 23.75 12.01
C PHE A 29 -13.60 22.99 12.50
N GLU A 30 -13.50 22.73 13.81
CA GLU A 30 -12.39 21.96 14.39
C GLU A 30 -12.32 20.52 13.88
N TYR A 31 -13.48 19.83 13.77
CA TYR A 31 -13.55 18.48 13.22
C TYR A 31 -13.22 18.48 11.72
N LEU A 32 -13.73 19.47 10.99
CA LEU A 32 -13.45 19.62 9.57
C LEU A 32 -11.95 19.82 9.33
N LYS A 33 -11.31 20.71 10.07
CA LYS A 33 -9.86 20.95 10.03
C LYS A 33 -9.06 19.68 10.34
N SER A 34 -9.47 18.93 11.37
CA SER A 34 -8.80 17.68 11.74
C SER A 34 -8.94 16.60 10.66
N LEU A 35 -10.11 16.48 10.03
CA LEU A 35 -10.37 15.58 8.92
C LEU A 35 -9.54 15.97 7.69
N THR A 36 -9.55 17.25 7.31
CA THR A 36 -8.80 17.74 6.15
C THR A 36 -7.31 17.54 6.32
N ASN A 37 -6.76 17.79 7.50
CA ASN A 37 -5.34 17.57 7.78
C ASN A 37 -4.90 16.11 7.64
N GLN A 38 -5.83 15.16 7.80
CA GLN A 38 -5.54 13.75 7.59
C GLN A 38 -5.88 13.28 6.18
N ALA A 39 -6.99 13.76 5.61
CA ALA A 39 -7.48 13.33 4.30
C ALA A 39 -6.59 13.85 3.15
N VAL A 40 -6.14 15.12 3.22
CA VAL A 40 -5.36 15.73 2.15
C VAL A 40 -4.04 14.98 1.86
N PRO A 41 -3.19 14.66 2.86
CA PRO A 41 -1.97 13.89 2.60
C PRO A 41 -2.26 12.50 2.05
N VAL A 42 -3.32 11.83 2.51
CA VAL A 42 -3.71 10.51 2.01
C VAL A 42 -4.21 10.58 0.57
N MET A 43 -5.00 11.59 0.23
CA MET A 43 -5.46 11.85 -1.14
C MET A 43 -4.27 12.03 -2.09
N PHE A 44 -3.31 12.88 -1.72
CA PHE A 44 -2.09 13.05 -2.52
C PHE A 44 -1.27 11.76 -2.60
N SER A 45 -1.18 10.96 -1.52
CA SER A 45 -0.51 9.65 -1.57
C SER A 45 -1.13 8.73 -2.61
N MET A 46 -2.46 8.75 -2.76
CA MET A 46 -3.18 7.96 -3.78
C MET A 46 -2.94 8.51 -5.20
N LEU A 47 -2.87 9.83 -5.38
CA LEU A 47 -2.53 10.42 -6.68
C LEU A 47 -1.14 9.99 -7.14
N PHE A 48 -0.15 9.88 -6.23
CA PHE A 48 1.19 9.42 -6.57
C PHE A 48 1.25 7.95 -6.99
N ILE A 49 0.25 7.12 -6.67
CA ILE A 49 0.13 5.77 -7.25
C ILE A 49 -0.09 5.87 -8.78
N GLY A 50 -1.02 6.73 -9.20
CA GLY A 50 -1.26 6.99 -10.62
C GLY A 50 -0.04 7.57 -11.35
N VAL A 51 0.63 8.54 -10.72
CA VAL A 51 1.88 9.12 -11.27
C VAL A 51 2.96 8.05 -11.41
N GLY A 52 3.08 7.13 -10.44
CA GLY A 52 4.03 6.02 -10.49
C GLY A 52 3.78 5.08 -11.67
N ILE A 53 2.52 4.70 -11.90
CA ILE A 53 2.12 3.87 -13.05
C ILE A 53 2.43 4.61 -14.35
N PHE A 54 2.10 5.89 -14.43
CA PHE A 54 2.38 6.71 -15.62
C PHE A 54 3.89 6.81 -15.92
N ASN A 55 4.72 6.98 -14.89
CA ASN A 55 6.18 6.99 -15.05
C ASN A 55 6.69 5.69 -15.68
N ILE A 56 6.22 4.54 -15.20
CA ILE A 56 6.62 3.25 -15.75
C ILE A 56 6.14 3.11 -17.19
N LEU A 57 4.88 3.45 -17.47
CA LEU A 57 4.31 3.44 -18.82
C LEU A 57 5.08 4.33 -19.79
N TYR A 58 5.54 5.49 -19.35
CA TYR A 58 6.35 6.39 -20.19
C TYR A 58 7.65 5.73 -20.69
N PHE A 59 8.35 4.99 -19.84
CA PHE A 59 9.56 4.27 -20.22
C PHE A 59 9.24 3.02 -21.05
N ILE A 60 8.20 2.26 -20.72
CA ILE A 60 7.76 1.09 -21.50
C ILE A 60 7.32 1.48 -22.91
N GLY A 61 6.63 2.62 -23.06
CA GLY A 61 6.16 3.13 -24.35
C GLY A 61 7.28 3.37 -25.38
N LYS A 62 8.53 3.54 -24.92
CA LYS A 62 9.70 3.63 -25.84
C LYS A 62 9.99 2.30 -26.56
N PHE A 63 9.49 1.18 -26.05
CA PHE A 63 9.67 -0.17 -26.60
C PHE A 63 8.49 -0.64 -27.46
N GLY A 64 7.47 0.19 -27.62
CA GLY A 64 6.35 -0.02 -28.52
C GLY A 64 5.02 -0.34 -27.85
N ASP A 65 3.96 -0.37 -28.68
CA ASP A 65 2.58 -0.51 -28.22
C ASP A 65 2.28 -1.91 -27.65
N LEU A 66 2.89 -2.95 -28.25
CA LEU A 66 2.69 -4.32 -27.80
C LEU A 66 3.33 -4.58 -26.42
N ALA A 67 4.48 -3.96 -26.15
CA ALA A 67 5.10 -3.97 -24.83
C ALA A 67 4.21 -3.29 -23.78
N THR A 68 3.61 -2.16 -24.15
CA THR A 68 2.67 -1.43 -23.28
C THR A 68 1.39 -2.22 -23.04
N ALA A 69 0.85 -2.88 -24.05
CA ALA A 69 -0.34 -3.73 -23.92
C ALA A 69 -0.08 -4.93 -23.00
N GLY A 70 1.08 -5.59 -23.16
CA GLY A 70 1.50 -6.70 -22.33
C GLY A 70 1.67 -6.30 -20.85
N TYR A 71 2.31 -5.16 -20.60
CA TYR A 71 2.40 -4.59 -19.25
C TYR A 71 1.02 -4.32 -18.65
N GLY A 72 0.10 -3.72 -19.44
CA GLY A 72 -1.28 -3.44 -19.00
C GLY A 72 -2.07 -4.70 -18.63
N ALA A 73 -1.91 -5.79 -19.41
CA ALA A 73 -2.49 -7.09 -19.11
C ALA A 73 -1.94 -7.67 -17.79
N ALA A 74 -0.63 -7.68 -17.66
CA ALA A 74 0.05 -8.20 -16.47
C ALA A 74 -0.26 -7.37 -15.20
N LEU A 75 -0.40 -6.05 -15.32
CA LEU A 75 -0.78 -5.17 -14.22
C LEU A 75 -2.17 -5.53 -13.65
N ARG A 76 -3.13 -5.94 -14.50
CA ARG A 76 -4.45 -6.39 -14.04
C ARG A 76 -4.36 -7.66 -13.20
N VAL A 77 -3.52 -8.60 -13.62
CA VAL A 77 -3.23 -9.82 -12.83
C VAL A 77 -2.65 -9.45 -11.47
N GLU A 78 -1.62 -8.63 -11.44
CA GLU A 78 -0.98 -8.17 -10.21
C GLU A 78 -1.97 -7.51 -9.25
N GLN A 79 -2.86 -6.63 -9.76
CA GLN A 79 -3.87 -5.97 -8.94
C GLN A 79 -4.81 -6.95 -8.24
N VAL A 80 -5.22 -8.04 -8.89
CA VAL A 80 -6.07 -9.06 -8.26
C VAL A 80 -5.35 -9.71 -7.08
N PHE A 81 -4.08 -10.05 -7.23
CA PHE A 81 -3.28 -10.66 -6.16
C PHE A 81 -2.95 -9.69 -5.03
N LEU A 82 -3.01 -8.38 -5.27
CA LEU A 82 -2.83 -7.35 -4.23
C LEU A 82 -4.08 -7.13 -3.36
N LEU A 83 -5.28 -7.54 -3.78
CA LEU A 83 -6.52 -7.30 -3.04
C LEU A 83 -6.48 -7.76 -1.57
N PRO A 84 -5.97 -8.96 -1.22
CA PRO A 84 -5.86 -9.37 0.17
C PRO A 84 -4.95 -8.47 1.01
N VAL A 85 -3.87 -7.95 0.43
CA VAL A 85 -2.95 -7.02 1.11
C VAL A 85 -3.63 -5.67 1.35
N ILE A 86 -4.44 -5.20 0.40
CA ILE A 86 -5.27 -3.98 0.57
C ILE A 86 -6.30 -4.18 1.68
N GLY A 87 -6.93 -5.36 1.74
CA GLY A 87 -7.82 -5.74 2.85
C GLY A 87 -7.09 -5.72 4.20
N LEU A 88 -5.88 -6.28 4.25
CA LEU A 88 -5.03 -6.27 5.44
C LEU A 88 -4.62 -4.85 5.85
N ASN A 89 -4.29 -3.99 4.89
CA ASN A 89 -4.02 -2.56 5.13
C ASN A 89 -5.20 -1.88 5.84
N THR A 90 -6.43 -2.10 5.35
CA THR A 90 -7.64 -1.52 5.93
C THR A 90 -7.89 -2.04 7.36
N ALA A 91 -7.66 -3.31 7.60
CA ALA A 91 -7.77 -3.91 8.94
C ALA A 91 -6.73 -3.30 9.90
N VAL A 92 -5.48 -3.16 9.48
CA VAL A 92 -4.41 -2.55 10.28
C VAL A 92 -4.70 -1.09 10.57
N LEU A 93 -5.21 -0.33 9.61
CA LEU A 93 -5.63 1.06 9.82
C LEU A 93 -6.73 1.17 10.89
N SER A 94 -7.75 0.34 10.80
CA SER A 94 -8.89 0.36 11.74
C SER A 94 -8.49 -0.07 13.15
N ILE A 95 -7.86 -1.24 13.28
CA ILE A 95 -7.44 -1.80 14.57
C ILE A 95 -6.33 -0.94 15.18
N GLY A 96 -5.38 -0.47 14.37
CA GLY A 96 -4.30 0.41 14.78
C GLY A 96 -4.81 1.73 15.32
N GLY A 97 -5.78 2.36 14.65
CA GLY A 97 -6.41 3.60 15.09
C GLY A 97 -7.15 3.45 16.43
N GLN A 98 -7.89 2.34 16.62
CA GLN A 98 -8.55 2.04 17.88
C GLN A 98 -7.55 1.86 19.03
N ASN A 99 -6.48 1.09 18.81
CA ASN A 99 -5.43 0.88 19.81
C ASN A 99 -4.63 2.17 20.10
N PHE A 100 -4.44 3.03 19.09
CA PHE A 100 -3.80 4.34 19.28
C PHE A 100 -4.68 5.24 20.15
N GLY A 101 -5.99 5.30 19.90
CA GLY A 101 -6.95 6.03 20.73
C GLY A 101 -7.01 5.50 22.17
N ALA A 102 -6.88 4.19 22.37
CA ALA A 102 -6.80 3.54 23.67
C ALA A 102 -5.42 3.62 24.35
N LYS A 103 -4.43 4.27 23.72
CA LYS A 103 -3.03 4.38 24.18
C LYS A 103 -2.32 3.00 24.35
N ALA A 104 -2.82 1.97 23.68
CA ALA A 104 -2.32 0.60 23.75
C ALA A 104 -1.18 0.38 22.71
N TYR A 105 -0.08 1.10 22.85
CA TYR A 105 1.02 1.16 21.87
C TYR A 105 1.69 -0.20 21.61
N ASN A 106 1.80 -1.04 22.63
CA ASN A 106 2.38 -2.39 22.47
C ASN A 106 1.53 -3.24 21.52
N ARG A 107 0.19 -3.08 21.55
CA ARG A 107 -0.72 -3.77 20.63
C ARG A 107 -0.57 -3.31 19.18
N ILE A 108 -0.22 -2.04 18.95
CA ILE A 108 0.05 -1.55 17.60
C ILE A 108 1.31 -2.21 17.03
N ARG A 109 2.35 -2.38 17.85
CA ARG A 109 3.58 -3.07 17.45
C ARG A 109 3.32 -4.55 17.13
N GLU A 110 2.57 -5.22 17.99
CA GLU A 110 2.17 -6.62 17.77
C GLU A 110 1.33 -6.77 16.51
N LEU A 111 0.34 -5.89 16.30
CA LEU A 111 -0.49 -5.84 15.11
C LEU A 111 0.38 -5.67 13.84
N TYR A 112 1.32 -4.72 13.85
CA TYR A 112 2.22 -4.48 12.74
C TYR A 112 3.03 -5.73 12.40
N THR A 113 3.68 -6.34 13.38
CA THR A 113 4.52 -7.54 13.18
C THR A 113 3.71 -8.73 12.65
N LYS A 114 2.53 -8.98 13.24
CA LYS A 114 1.64 -10.07 12.79
C LYS A 114 1.11 -9.81 11.38
N ALA A 115 0.68 -8.58 11.09
CA ALA A 115 0.19 -8.21 9.76
C ALA A 115 1.30 -8.36 8.71
N LEU A 116 2.54 -7.94 9.01
CA LEU A 116 3.67 -8.15 8.12
C LEU A 116 3.92 -9.63 7.84
N PHE A 117 3.95 -10.46 8.89
CA PHE A 117 4.17 -11.89 8.74
C PHE A 117 3.11 -12.53 7.81
N PHE A 118 1.83 -12.27 8.07
CA PHE A 118 0.75 -12.79 7.23
C PHE A 118 0.80 -12.23 5.81
N GLY A 119 1.02 -10.93 5.65
CA GLY A 119 1.10 -10.29 4.34
C GLY A 119 2.27 -10.80 3.50
N ILE A 120 3.47 -10.90 4.07
CA ILE A 120 4.66 -11.41 3.39
C ILE A 120 4.48 -12.89 3.03
N SER A 121 3.99 -13.72 3.97
CA SER A 121 3.74 -15.14 3.71
C SER A 121 2.73 -15.34 2.59
N PHE A 122 1.62 -14.60 2.62
CA PHE A 122 0.61 -14.64 1.56
C PHE A 122 1.20 -14.22 0.20
N MET A 123 1.89 -13.08 0.14
CA MET A 123 2.46 -12.56 -1.11
C MET A 123 3.60 -13.44 -1.63
N THR A 124 4.33 -14.11 -0.76
CA THR A 124 5.33 -15.10 -1.18
C THR A 124 4.67 -16.31 -1.83
N ALA A 125 3.62 -16.85 -1.21
CA ALA A 125 2.87 -17.97 -1.79
C ALA A 125 2.20 -17.59 -3.12
N ALA A 126 1.56 -16.42 -3.17
CA ALA A 126 0.98 -15.87 -4.39
C ALA A 126 2.05 -15.62 -5.46
N GLY A 127 3.21 -15.09 -5.07
CA GLY A 127 4.35 -14.86 -5.96
C GLY A 127 4.86 -16.15 -6.61
N VAL A 128 4.93 -17.26 -5.88
CA VAL A 128 5.29 -18.56 -6.44
C VAL A 128 4.28 -18.98 -7.52
N ILE A 129 2.99 -18.87 -7.24
CA ILE A 129 1.91 -19.20 -8.19
C ILE A 129 2.00 -18.33 -9.44
N ILE A 130 2.19 -17.00 -9.25
CA ILE A 130 2.31 -16.05 -10.36
C ILE A 130 3.56 -16.33 -11.17
N PHE A 131 4.70 -16.60 -10.55
CA PHE A 131 5.97 -16.79 -11.24
C PHE A 131 5.92 -17.96 -12.24
N PHE A 132 5.37 -19.10 -11.81
CA PHE A 132 5.24 -20.29 -12.66
C PHE A 132 4.05 -20.20 -13.63
N GLY A 133 2.98 -19.51 -13.26
CA GLY A 133 1.78 -19.33 -14.11
C GLY A 133 1.75 -18.04 -14.91
N ALA A 134 2.83 -17.27 -14.97
CA ALA A 134 2.82 -15.90 -15.52
C ALA A 134 2.27 -15.83 -16.94
N GLU A 135 2.71 -16.70 -17.83
CA GLU A 135 2.26 -16.76 -19.23
C GLU A 135 0.76 -17.05 -19.32
N PHE A 136 0.29 -18.05 -18.58
CA PHE A 136 -1.13 -18.39 -18.51
C PHE A 136 -1.97 -17.22 -18.00
N PHE A 137 -1.55 -16.54 -16.94
CA PHE A 137 -2.31 -15.42 -16.40
C PHE A 137 -2.35 -14.23 -17.34
N VAL A 138 -1.29 -13.92 -18.06
CA VAL A 138 -1.26 -12.84 -19.04
C VAL A 138 -2.11 -13.18 -20.26
N SER A 139 -2.08 -14.44 -20.75
CA SER A 139 -2.87 -14.88 -21.88
C SER A 139 -4.39 -14.82 -21.65
N LEU A 140 -4.85 -14.75 -20.41
CA LEU A 140 -6.27 -14.51 -20.10
C LEU A 140 -6.74 -13.09 -20.49
N PHE A 141 -5.84 -12.16 -20.73
CA PHE A 141 -6.16 -10.75 -21.01
C PHE A 141 -5.76 -10.28 -22.41
N THR A 142 -4.97 -11.05 -23.15
CA THR A 142 -4.55 -10.73 -24.51
C THR A 142 -4.18 -11.99 -25.29
N ASP A 143 -4.59 -12.04 -26.56
CA ASP A 143 -4.29 -13.16 -27.48
C ASP A 143 -3.02 -12.89 -28.31
N ASN A 144 -2.47 -11.68 -28.27
CA ASN A 144 -1.28 -11.32 -29.02
C ASN A 144 -0.03 -11.89 -28.34
N GLN A 145 0.69 -12.76 -29.06
CA GLN A 145 1.82 -13.50 -28.51
C GLN A 145 2.99 -12.60 -28.06
N GLU A 146 3.28 -11.49 -28.77
CA GLU A 146 4.30 -10.53 -28.34
C GLU A 146 3.90 -9.80 -27.06
N ALA A 147 2.63 -9.41 -26.94
CA ALA A 147 2.13 -8.80 -25.72
C ALA A 147 2.14 -9.79 -24.54
N VAL A 148 1.80 -11.07 -24.77
CA VAL A 148 1.91 -12.13 -23.75
C VAL A 148 3.36 -12.28 -23.30
N MET A 149 4.31 -12.35 -24.22
CA MET A 149 5.72 -12.47 -23.88
C MET A 149 6.24 -11.28 -23.07
N SER A 150 5.92 -10.07 -23.49
CA SER A 150 6.29 -8.83 -22.78
C SER A 150 5.66 -8.74 -21.39
N GLY A 151 4.37 -9.06 -21.26
CA GLY A 151 3.67 -9.08 -19.99
C GLY A 151 4.16 -10.17 -19.04
N THR A 152 4.55 -11.32 -19.56
CA THR A 152 5.12 -12.44 -18.79
C THR A 152 6.44 -12.05 -18.14
N ILE A 153 7.31 -11.30 -18.84
CA ILE A 153 8.56 -10.80 -18.29
C ILE A 153 8.27 -9.91 -17.07
N TYR A 154 7.37 -8.94 -17.24
CA TYR A 154 6.97 -8.08 -16.11
C TYR A 154 6.38 -8.89 -14.95
N LEU A 155 5.42 -9.77 -15.23
CA LEU A 155 4.68 -10.47 -14.19
C LEU A 155 5.58 -11.41 -13.35
N LYS A 156 6.59 -12.03 -13.96
CA LYS A 156 7.63 -12.79 -13.24
C LYS A 156 8.42 -11.90 -12.28
N VAL A 157 8.81 -10.70 -12.72
CA VAL A 157 9.51 -9.76 -11.86
C VAL A 157 8.59 -9.21 -10.76
N ALA A 158 7.33 -8.90 -11.07
CA ALA A 158 6.32 -8.48 -10.09
C ALA A 158 6.09 -9.56 -9.01
N ALA A 159 6.12 -10.85 -9.38
CA ALA A 159 6.06 -11.96 -8.44
C ALA A 159 7.20 -11.93 -7.41
N LEU A 160 8.42 -11.56 -7.83
CA LEU A 160 9.58 -11.40 -6.95
C LEU A 160 9.53 -10.12 -6.09
N ILE A 161 8.84 -9.08 -6.56
CA ILE A 161 8.59 -7.86 -5.78
C ILE A 161 7.47 -8.07 -4.76
N GLY A 162 6.53 -8.97 -5.05
CA GLY A 162 5.32 -9.22 -4.27
C GLY A 162 5.54 -9.26 -2.74
N PRO A 163 6.50 -10.03 -2.22
CA PRO A 163 6.75 -10.13 -0.78
C PRO A 163 7.09 -8.80 -0.08
N ILE A 164 7.58 -7.80 -0.79
CA ILE A 164 7.91 -6.50 -0.20
C ILE A 164 6.70 -5.53 -0.17
N TYR A 165 5.65 -5.76 -0.96
CA TYR A 165 4.47 -4.88 -0.99
C TYR A 165 3.76 -4.74 0.37
N PRO A 166 3.55 -5.82 1.15
CA PRO A 166 2.97 -5.70 2.48
C PRO A 166 3.71 -4.73 3.39
N VAL A 167 5.04 -4.63 3.28
CA VAL A 167 5.84 -3.67 4.06
C VAL A 167 5.34 -2.25 3.81
N PHE A 168 5.12 -1.87 2.57
CA PHE A 168 4.66 -0.53 2.23
C PHE A 168 3.20 -0.29 2.65
N PHE A 169 2.30 -1.21 2.30
CA PHE A 169 0.87 -1.07 2.60
C PHE A 169 0.62 -1.02 4.11
N ILE A 170 1.21 -1.93 4.88
CA ILE A 170 0.99 -2.00 6.32
C ILE A 170 1.66 -0.82 7.03
N THR A 171 2.84 -0.38 6.57
CA THR A 171 3.51 0.80 7.15
C THR A 171 2.70 2.07 6.91
N THR A 172 2.15 2.28 5.70
CA THR A 172 1.28 3.43 5.43
C THR A 172 0.02 3.39 6.28
N ALA A 173 -0.58 2.22 6.50
CA ALA A 173 -1.72 2.05 7.40
C ALA A 173 -1.38 2.45 8.84
N VAL A 174 -0.22 2.06 9.34
CA VAL A 174 0.23 2.44 10.69
C VAL A 174 0.47 3.94 10.79
N PHE A 175 1.13 4.58 9.81
CA PHE A 175 1.30 6.04 9.83
C PHE A 175 -0.03 6.79 9.89
N GLN A 176 -1.03 6.34 9.14
CA GLN A 176 -2.37 6.92 9.16
C GLN A 176 -3.08 6.63 10.50
N ALA A 177 -2.97 5.42 11.03
CA ALA A 177 -3.56 5.01 12.31
C ALA A 177 -3.04 5.85 13.50
N VAL A 178 -1.75 6.21 13.49
CA VAL A 178 -1.15 7.05 14.54
C VAL A 178 -1.26 8.56 14.25
N LYS A 179 -2.14 8.97 13.32
CA LYS A 179 -2.41 10.36 12.92
C LYS A 179 -1.18 11.10 12.38
N LYS A 180 -0.31 10.40 11.68
CA LYS A 180 0.90 10.94 11.04
C LYS A 180 0.89 10.68 9.51
N PRO A 181 -0.16 11.08 8.76
CA PRO A 181 -0.33 10.73 7.35
C PRO A 181 0.71 11.35 6.41
N LEU A 182 1.41 12.41 6.82
CA LEU A 182 2.49 13.01 6.04
C LEU A 182 3.61 12.02 5.75
N TYR A 183 3.91 11.09 6.68
CA TYR A 183 4.91 10.05 6.43
C TYR A 183 4.47 9.08 5.32
N SER A 184 3.16 8.80 5.22
CA SER A 184 2.61 8.02 4.09
C SER A 184 2.80 8.76 2.77
N LEU A 185 2.59 10.07 2.74
CA LEU A 185 2.78 10.90 1.55
C LEU A 185 4.24 10.91 1.11
N TYR A 186 5.18 11.18 2.02
CA TYR A 186 6.61 11.14 1.70
C TYR A 186 7.05 9.78 1.18
N LEU A 187 6.57 8.70 1.81
CA LEU A 187 6.87 7.35 1.36
C LEU A 187 6.33 7.10 -0.06
N SER A 188 5.10 7.56 -0.36
CA SER A 188 4.51 7.42 -1.69
C SER A 188 5.29 8.19 -2.75
N ILE A 189 5.67 9.44 -2.48
CA ILE A 189 6.47 10.27 -3.39
C ILE A 189 7.82 9.61 -3.69
N LEU A 190 8.54 9.21 -2.66
CA LEU A 190 9.87 8.62 -2.82
C LEU A 190 9.81 7.29 -3.57
N ARG A 191 8.93 6.38 -3.13
CA ARG A 191 8.84 5.02 -3.66
C ARG A 191 8.25 4.96 -5.07
N LEU A 192 7.17 5.72 -5.33
CA LEU A 192 6.38 5.56 -6.57
C LEU A 192 6.83 6.54 -7.66
N THR A 193 7.43 7.67 -7.29
CA THR A 193 7.77 8.71 -8.24
C THR A 193 9.27 8.98 -8.31
N ALA A 194 9.88 9.45 -7.23
CA ALA A 194 11.23 9.98 -7.27
C ALA A 194 12.27 8.89 -7.59
N PHE A 195 12.33 7.82 -6.80
CA PHE A 195 13.34 6.78 -7.02
C PHE A 195 13.14 5.99 -8.31
N PRO A 196 11.92 5.52 -8.66
CA PRO A 196 11.71 4.84 -9.92
C PRO A 196 12.01 5.74 -11.14
N PHE A 197 11.58 7.00 -11.12
CA PHE A 197 11.83 7.92 -12.22
C PHE A 197 13.33 8.14 -12.42
N LEU A 198 14.07 8.49 -11.38
CA LEU A 198 15.49 8.75 -11.46
C LEU A 198 16.30 7.52 -11.88
N SER A 199 15.96 6.35 -11.31
CA SER A 199 16.66 5.10 -11.64
C SER A 199 16.37 4.64 -13.07
N LEU A 200 15.12 4.71 -13.51
CA LEU A 200 14.73 4.37 -14.88
C LEU A 200 15.32 5.37 -15.90
N TRP A 201 15.29 6.65 -15.56
CA TRP A 201 15.92 7.67 -16.41
C TRP A 201 17.41 7.39 -16.61
N TYR A 202 18.13 7.07 -15.53
CA TYR A 202 19.54 6.70 -15.59
C TYR A 202 19.78 5.45 -16.44
N VAL A 203 19.03 4.38 -16.18
CA VAL A 203 19.22 3.09 -16.86
C VAL A 203 18.89 3.19 -18.34
N ILE A 204 17.78 3.83 -18.71
CA ILE A 204 17.32 3.87 -20.10
C ILE A 204 18.08 4.91 -20.93
N ASN A 205 18.31 6.13 -20.40
CA ASN A 205 18.88 7.20 -21.19
C ASN A 205 20.42 7.28 -21.11
N ILE A 206 21.05 6.80 -20.03
CA ILE A 206 22.51 6.87 -19.86
C ILE A 206 23.17 5.53 -20.14
N ARG A 207 22.62 4.41 -19.60
CA ARG A 207 23.17 3.07 -19.83
C ARG A 207 22.71 2.43 -21.14
N GLY A 208 21.64 2.94 -21.79
CA GLY A 208 21.05 2.31 -22.97
C GLY A 208 20.42 0.96 -22.66
N GLY A 209 19.76 0.84 -21.50
CA GLY A 209 19.18 -0.42 -21.03
C GLY A 209 17.99 -0.90 -21.87
N ASP A 210 17.78 -2.19 -21.86
CA ASP A 210 16.71 -2.90 -22.58
C ASP A 210 15.38 -2.91 -21.81
N TYR A 211 14.32 -3.45 -22.47
CA TYR A 211 12.99 -3.60 -21.90
C TYR A 211 12.98 -4.32 -20.54
N GLN A 212 13.79 -5.37 -20.39
CA GLN A 212 13.89 -6.13 -19.14
C GLN A 212 14.54 -5.34 -18.02
N ASP A 213 15.48 -4.45 -18.34
CA ASP A 213 16.20 -3.63 -17.36
C ASP A 213 15.28 -2.66 -16.63
N ILE A 214 14.14 -2.28 -17.24
CA ILE A 214 13.11 -1.48 -16.58
C ILE A 214 12.63 -2.22 -15.33
N PHE A 215 12.27 -3.49 -15.46
CA PHE A 215 11.65 -4.27 -14.38
C PHE A 215 12.66 -4.69 -13.32
N TYR A 216 13.88 -5.04 -13.71
CA TYR A 216 14.96 -5.30 -12.75
C TYR A 216 15.31 -4.05 -11.95
N THR A 217 15.31 -2.89 -12.57
CA THR A 217 15.53 -1.60 -11.89
C THR A 217 14.41 -1.34 -10.87
N ILE A 218 13.15 -1.56 -11.26
CA ILE A 218 11.99 -1.44 -10.36
C ILE A 218 12.11 -2.45 -9.20
N MET A 219 12.54 -3.67 -9.46
CA MET A 219 12.73 -4.70 -8.43
C MET A 219 13.77 -4.24 -7.41
N VAL A 220 14.96 -3.86 -7.85
CA VAL A 220 16.05 -3.42 -6.97
C VAL A 220 15.63 -2.20 -6.15
N THR A 221 15.00 -1.21 -6.77
CA THR A 221 14.53 -0.01 -6.06
C THR A 221 13.44 -0.33 -5.03
N ASN A 222 12.49 -1.21 -5.33
CA ASN A 222 11.46 -1.60 -4.36
C ASN A 222 12.05 -2.37 -3.17
N TRP A 223 12.99 -3.30 -3.40
CA TRP A 223 13.64 -4.02 -2.31
C TRP A 223 14.50 -3.10 -1.45
N ALA A 224 15.31 -2.22 -2.05
CA ALA A 224 16.11 -1.24 -1.31
C ALA A 224 15.23 -0.32 -0.45
N MET A 225 14.15 0.22 -1.03
CA MET A 225 13.19 1.05 -0.30
C MET A 225 12.45 0.28 0.78
N GLY A 226 12.06 -0.98 0.54
CA GLY A 226 11.39 -1.80 1.52
C GLY A 226 12.25 -2.07 2.75
N ILE A 227 13.53 -2.37 2.56
CA ILE A 227 14.50 -2.54 3.66
C ILE A 227 14.66 -1.21 4.44
N ALA A 228 14.82 -0.08 3.72
CA ALA A 228 14.92 1.23 4.36
C ALA A 228 13.68 1.56 5.19
N VAL A 229 12.48 1.24 4.69
CA VAL A 229 11.21 1.45 5.40
C VAL A 229 11.10 0.56 6.64
N LEU A 230 11.54 -0.70 6.59
CA LEU A 230 11.57 -1.58 7.77
C LEU A 230 12.46 -1.04 8.88
N ILE A 231 13.62 -0.51 8.55
CA ILE A 231 14.52 0.14 9.50
C ILE A 231 13.87 1.40 10.07
N PHE A 232 13.32 2.24 9.19
CA PHE A 232 12.71 3.52 9.58
C PHE A 232 11.50 3.32 10.50
N ILE A 233 10.60 2.38 10.20
CA ILE A 233 9.40 2.18 11.01
C ILE A 233 9.74 1.65 12.42
N GLY A 234 10.77 0.83 12.55
CA GLY A 234 11.27 0.39 13.86
C GLY A 234 11.70 1.56 14.75
N TYR A 235 12.46 2.50 14.18
CA TYR A 235 12.86 3.73 14.87
C TYR A 235 11.65 4.65 15.15
N PHE A 236 10.78 4.83 14.17
CA PHE A 236 9.58 5.68 14.26
C PHE A 236 8.65 5.23 15.40
N LEU A 237 8.30 3.95 15.45
CA LEU A 237 7.41 3.42 16.49
C LEU A 237 8.02 3.57 17.88
N ASN A 238 9.32 3.35 18.02
CA ASN A 238 10.00 3.54 19.32
C ASN A 238 9.91 4.99 19.78
N ASN A 239 10.12 5.97 18.89
CA ASN A 239 10.09 7.40 19.23
C ASN A 239 8.68 7.89 19.53
N VAL A 240 7.69 7.56 18.67
CA VAL A 240 6.30 7.97 18.87
C VAL A 240 5.75 7.40 20.19
N PHE A 241 6.10 6.17 20.52
CA PHE A 241 5.62 5.55 21.76
C PHE A 241 6.32 6.10 23.00
N LYS A 242 7.61 6.45 22.92
CA LYS A 242 8.32 7.13 24.02
C LYS A 242 7.73 8.51 24.29
N GLN A 243 7.52 9.33 23.26
CA GLN A 243 6.95 10.67 23.40
C GLN A 243 5.55 10.63 24.00
N ASN A 244 4.68 9.72 23.55
CA ASN A 244 3.33 9.62 24.07
C ASN A 244 3.28 9.05 25.51
N LYS A 245 4.23 8.21 25.93
CA LYS A 245 4.35 7.82 27.35
C LYS A 245 4.77 8.97 28.25
N ALA A 246 5.71 9.81 27.81
CA ALA A 246 6.20 10.94 28.59
C ALA A 246 5.14 12.05 28.80
N ILE A 247 4.26 12.29 27.83
CA ILE A 247 3.19 13.30 27.91
C ILE A 247 2.10 12.92 28.92
N PHE A 248 1.95 11.64 29.26
CA PHE A 248 0.87 11.11 30.11
C PHE A 248 1.36 10.50 31.43
N SER A 249 2.61 10.74 31.81
CA SER A 249 3.18 10.36 33.11
C SER A 249 3.06 11.47 34.17
N TYR A 250 2.21 12.48 33.94
CA TYR A 250 1.83 13.52 34.88
C TYR A 250 0.37 13.38 35.29
#